data_c90a584695da3004c43a6ba6acc14d06
#
_entry.id   c90a584695da3004c43a6ba6acc14d06
#
_cell.length_a   1.000
_cell.length_b   1.000
_cell.length_c   1.000
_cell.angle_alpha   90.00
_cell.angle_beta   90.00
_cell.angle_gamma   90.00
#
_symmetry.space_group_name_H-M   'P 1'
#
loop_
_entity.id
_entity.type
_entity.pdbx_description
1 polymer ?
#
loop_
_entity_poly.entity_id
_entity_poly.type
_entity_poly.pdbx_seq_one_letter_code
_entity_poly.pdbx_strand_id
1 'polypeptide(L)'
;MSFDNIEIVPDTWIPEESIIKVIGVGGGGCNAVNYMYRQKIEGCTFIVCNTDRQALDKCDVPVKIQLGDEGLGAGTNPTEGRNAALNSQDEIEKILDNDTKMLFITAGMGGGTGTGAAPVIAAMAKKKGILTVGVVTIPFRNQGNETMSKAIDGINELEKNEIGRASCRERV
;
A
#
# COMPACT_ATOMS: atom_id res chain seq x y z
N MET A 1 -15.53 -4.59 -45.25
CA MET A 1 -14.10 -4.72 -44.90
C MET A 1 -13.91 -4.12 -43.55
N SER A 2 -13.79 -4.96 -42.55
CA SER A 2 -13.54 -4.55 -41.16
C SER A 2 -12.03 -4.31 -41.03
N PHE A 3 -11.65 -3.11 -40.71
CA PHE A 3 -10.27 -2.80 -40.34
C PHE A 3 -10.17 -3.05 -38.82
N ASP A 4 -9.66 -4.19 -38.45
CA ASP A 4 -9.25 -4.48 -37.12
C ASP A 4 -8.12 -3.48 -36.74
N ASN A 5 -8.41 -2.59 -35.81
CA ASN A 5 -7.40 -1.77 -35.17
C ASN A 5 -6.49 -2.69 -34.35
N ILE A 6 -5.45 -3.20 -35.01
CA ILE A 6 -4.34 -3.83 -34.29
C ILE A 6 -3.56 -2.67 -33.66
N GLU A 7 -3.82 -2.39 -32.39
CA GLU A 7 -2.90 -1.62 -31.57
C GLU A 7 -1.60 -2.41 -31.47
N ILE A 8 -0.65 -2.07 -32.33
CA ILE A 8 0.71 -2.59 -32.21
C ILE A 8 1.35 -1.85 -31.03
N VAL A 9 1.24 -2.42 -29.85
CA VAL A 9 2.06 -2.02 -28.72
C VAL A 9 3.46 -2.55 -29.01
N PRO A 10 4.48 -1.70 -29.19
CA PRO A 10 5.83 -2.18 -29.41
C PRO A 10 6.29 -3.03 -28.22
N ASP A 11 6.86 -4.21 -28.48
CA ASP A 11 7.44 -5.10 -27.45
C ASP A 11 8.53 -4.41 -26.58
N THR A 12 8.94 -3.21 -26.95
CA THR A 12 9.91 -2.38 -26.25
C THR A 12 9.27 -1.26 -25.43
N TRP A 13 7.93 -1.19 -25.35
CA TRP A 13 7.29 -0.20 -24.51
C TRP A 13 7.36 -0.63 -23.04
N ILE A 14 8.50 -0.33 -22.43
CA ILE A 14 8.65 -0.35 -20.96
C ILE A 14 7.94 0.91 -20.50
N PRO A 15 6.85 0.82 -19.71
CA PRO A 15 6.27 2.01 -19.09
C PRO A 15 7.39 2.74 -18.36
N GLU A 16 7.60 4.04 -18.63
CA GLU A 16 8.54 4.83 -17.84
C GLU A 16 8.13 4.64 -16.38
N GLU A 17 8.99 3.95 -15.62
CA GLU A 17 8.74 3.74 -14.20
C GLU A 17 8.69 5.11 -13.54
N SER A 18 7.53 5.46 -13.03
CA SER A 18 7.36 6.75 -12.39
C SER A 18 8.24 6.82 -11.14
N ILE A 19 8.93 7.95 -10.99
CA ILE A 19 9.71 8.28 -9.79
C ILE A 19 8.83 8.39 -8.53
N ILE A 20 7.50 8.48 -8.71
CA ILE A 20 6.49 8.55 -7.66
C ILE A 20 5.74 7.22 -7.62
N LYS A 21 5.74 6.57 -6.47
CA LYS A 21 4.98 5.33 -6.22
C LYS A 21 3.92 5.55 -5.15
N VAL A 22 2.79 4.90 -5.33
CA VAL A 22 1.66 4.92 -4.38
C VAL A 22 1.36 3.48 -3.97
N ILE A 23 1.58 3.15 -2.71
CA ILE A 23 1.36 1.83 -2.15
C ILE A 23 0.13 1.83 -1.25
N GLY A 24 -0.83 0.96 -1.57
CA GLY A 24 -1.96 0.65 -0.71
C GLY A 24 -1.67 -0.57 0.15
N VAL A 25 -1.78 -0.43 1.47
CA VAL A 25 -1.46 -1.49 2.44
C VAL A 25 -2.70 -1.93 3.20
N GLY A 26 -2.99 -3.22 3.14
CA GLY A 26 -4.19 -3.80 3.73
C GLY A 26 -5.48 -3.45 2.98
N GLY A 27 -6.63 -3.91 3.47
CA GLY A 27 -7.90 -3.74 2.77
C GLY A 27 -8.27 -2.29 2.47
N GLY A 28 -8.16 -1.39 3.46
CA GLY A 28 -8.47 0.02 3.29
C GLY A 28 -7.54 0.73 2.31
N GLY A 29 -6.22 0.49 2.43
CA GLY A 29 -5.23 1.05 1.53
C GLY A 29 -5.37 0.54 0.10
N CYS A 30 -5.58 -0.77 -0.08
CA CYS A 30 -5.82 -1.38 -1.39
C CYS A 30 -7.06 -0.79 -2.08
N ASN A 31 -8.16 -0.59 -1.33
CA ASN A 31 -9.37 0.03 -1.88
C ASN A 31 -9.12 1.46 -2.36
N ALA A 32 -8.40 2.25 -1.56
CA ALA A 32 -8.07 3.63 -1.93
C ALA A 32 -7.22 3.69 -3.22
N VAL A 33 -6.16 2.88 -3.30
CA VAL A 33 -5.29 2.84 -4.49
C VAL A 33 -6.02 2.27 -5.70
N ASN A 34 -6.85 1.26 -5.52
CA ASN A 34 -7.66 0.70 -6.61
C ASN A 34 -8.64 1.75 -7.16
N TYR A 35 -9.22 2.58 -6.29
CA TYR A 35 -10.04 3.70 -6.73
C TYR A 35 -9.24 4.73 -7.53
N MET A 36 -8.05 5.14 -7.04
CA MET A 36 -7.16 6.06 -7.76
C MET A 36 -6.77 5.52 -9.13
N TYR A 37 -6.44 4.23 -9.22
CA TYR A 37 -6.11 3.56 -10.47
C TYR A 37 -7.27 3.62 -11.48
N ARG A 38 -8.50 3.35 -11.02
CA ARG A 38 -9.70 3.47 -11.87
C ARG A 38 -9.98 4.90 -12.35
N GLN A 39 -9.54 5.91 -11.62
CA GLN A 39 -9.64 7.31 -12.03
C GLN A 39 -8.58 7.68 -13.09
N LYS A 40 -7.71 6.75 -13.49
CA LYS A 40 -6.66 6.94 -14.48
C LYS A 40 -5.74 8.13 -14.15
N ILE A 41 -5.36 8.24 -12.88
CA ILE A 41 -4.39 9.24 -12.43
C ILE A 41 -3.04 8.86 -13.02
N GLU A 42 -2.42 9.79 -13.75
CA GLU A 42 -1.14 9.60 -14.42
C GLU A 42 0.04 10.12 -13.60
N GLY A 43 1.26 9.74 -13.97
CA GLY A 43 2.50 10.24 -13.36
C GLY A 43 2.91 9.53 -12.07
N CYS A 44 2.27 8.42 -11.71
CA CYS A 44 2.67 7.60 -10.59
C CYS A 44 2.41 6.11 -10.86
N THR A 45 3.19 5.26 -10.21
CA THR A 45 3.01 3.80 -10.25
C THR A 45 2.18 3.36 -9.05
N PHE A 46 1.11 2.62 -9.30
CA PHE A 46 0.22 2.09 -8.26
C PHE A 46 0.58 0.67 -7.89
N ILE A 47 0.62 0.40 -6.58
CA ILE A 47 0.97 -0.89 -5.99
C ILE A 47 -0.02 -1.19 -4.88
N VAL A 48 -0.45 -2.43 -4.76
CA VAL A 48 -1.29 -2.91 -3.66
C VAL A 48 -0.62 -4.06 -2.92
N CYS A 49 -0.63 -3.99 -1.59
CA CYS A 49 -0.04 -4.98 -0.71
C CYS A 49 -1.07 -5.46 0.30
N ASN A 50 -1.26 -6.76 0.42
CA ASN A 50 -2.17 -7.30 1.43
C ASN A 50 -1.72 -8.71 1.86
N THR A 51 -2.09 -9.10 3.07
CA THR A 51 -1.99 -10.48 3.57
C THR A 51 -3.14 -11.36 3.07
N ASP A 52 -4.24 -10.75 2.61
CA ASP A 52 -5.41 -11.43 2.05
C ASP A 52 -5.32 -11.47 0.51
N ARG A 53 -5.07 -12.68 -0.02
CA ARG A 53 -4.96 -12.90 -1.46
C ARG A 53 -6.27 -12.64 -2.21
N GLN A 54 -7.40 -13.00 -1.62
CA GLN A 54 -8.70 -12.79 -2.27
C GLN A 54 -9.01 -11.28 -2.43
N ALA A 55 -8.58 -10.47 -1.47
CA ALA A 55 -8.70 -9.02 -1.56
C ALA A 55 -7.81 -8.45 -2.66
N LEU A 56 -6.58 -8.97 -2.83
CA LEU A 56 -5.67 -8.58 -3.91
C LEU A 56 -6.21 -8.95 -5.29
N ASP A 57 -6.79 -10.14 -5.42
CA ASP A 57 -7.32 -10.62 -6.70
C ASP A 57 -8.47 -9.75 -7.24
N LYS A 58 -9.21 -9.11 -6.33
CA LYS A 58 -10.31 -8.18 -6.68
C LYS A 58 -9.85 -6.78 -7.09
N CYS A 59 -8.58 -6.45 -6.88
CA CYS A 59 -8.04 -5.15 -7.29
C CYS A 59 -7.68 -5.16 -8.78
N ASP A 60 -7.92 -4.05 -9.46
CA ASP A 60 -7.56 -3.87 -10.89
C ASP A 60 -6.11 -3.42 -11.07
N VAL A 61 -5.46 -2.98 -9.99
CA VAL A 61 -4.06 -2.54 -9.99
C VAL A 61 -3.16 -3.69 -10.41
N PRO A 62 -2.28 -3.51 -11.43
CA PRO A 62 -1.48 -4.60 -11.98
C PRO A 62 -0.37 -5.08 -11.04
N VAL A 63 0.21 -4.17 -10.25
CA VAL A 63 1.31 -4.50 -9.33
C VAL A 63 0.74 -4.87 -7.97
N LYS A 64 0.84 -6.15 -7.63
CA LYS A 64 0.28 -6.73 -6.41
C LYS A 64 1.37 -7.45 -5.63
N ILE A 65 1.44 -7.22 -4.33
CA ILE A 65 2.33 -7.94 -3.41
C ILE A 65 1.47 -8.66 -2.38
N GLN A 66 1.57 -9.97 -2.34
CA GLN A 66 1.04 -10.73 -1.24
C GLN A 66 2.05 -10.68 -0.09
N LEU A 67 1.63 -10.19 1.06
CA LEU A 67 2.45 -10.17 2.26
C LEU A 67 2.30 -11.50 3.01
N GLY A 68 3.43 -12.17 3.24
CA GLY A 68 3.46 -13.50 3.84
C GLY A 68 2.96 -14.61 2.91
N ASP A 69 3.12 -15.86 3.33
CA ASP A 69 2.92 -17.04 2.48
C ASP A 69 1.49 -17.60 2.52
N GLU A 70 0.74 -17.36 3.59
CA GLU A 70 -0.53 -18.03 3.86
C GLU A 70 -1.71 -17.47 3.03
N GLY A 71 -1.71 -16.16 2.71
CA GLY A 71 -2.76 -15.51 1.93
C GLY A 71 -4.14 -15.41 2.62
N LEU A 72 -4.21 -15.73 3.90
CA LEU A 72 -5.46 -15.77 4.68
C LEU A 72 -5.82 -14.45 5.37
N GLY A 73 -4.94 -13.46 5.28
CA GLY A 73 -5.10 -12.20 5.99
C GLY A 73 -4.50 -12.21 7.40
N ALA A 74 -4.22 -11.02 7.95
CA ALA A 74 -3.69 -10.86 9.30
C ALA A 74 -4.79 -10.75 10.37
N GLY A 75 -6.06 -10.90 9.98
CA GLY A 75 -7.19 -10.65 10.86
C GLY A 75 -7.14 -9.24 11.45
N THR A 76 -7.31 -9.11 12.75
CA THR A 76 -7.22 -7.84 13.48
C THR A 76 -5.88 -7.70 14.25
N ASN A 77 -4.89 -8.56 13.95
CA ASN A 77 -3.62 -8.59 14.67
C ASN A 77 -2.50 -7.83 13.92
N PRO A 78 -2.08 -6.64 14.40
CA PRO A 78 -1.00 -5.87 13.78
C PRO A 78 0.35 -6.60 13.79
N THR A 79 0.60 -7.47 14.76
CA THR A 79 1.85 -8.25 14.83
C THR A 79 1.96 -9.21 13.65
N GLU A 80 0.87 -9.86 13.26
CA GLU A 80 0.84 -10.71 12.06
C GLU A 80 1.06 -9.91 10.78
N GLY A 81 0.44 -8.73 10.66
CA GLY A 81 0.66 -7.83 9.53
C GLY A 81 2.12 -7.38 9.43
N ARG A 82 2.76 -7.08 10.56
CA ARG A 82 4.18 -6.73 10.64
C ARG A 82 5.07 -7.89 10.21
N ASN A 83 4.83 -9.08 10.76
CA ASN A 83 5.62 -10.27 10.43
C ASN A 83 5.49 -10.63 8.94
N ALA A 84 4.28 -10.55 8.39
CA ALA A 84 4.05 -10.79 6.98
C ALA A 84 4.84 -9.81 6.08
N ALA A 85 4.90 -8.53 6.44
CA ALA A 85 5.69 -7.55 5.71
C ALA A 85 7.21 -7.82 5.82
N LEU A 86 7.69 -8.23 6.98
CA LEU A 86 9.09 -8.60 7.17
C LEU A 86 9.47 -9.84 6.36
N ASN A 87 8.59 -10.84 6.28
CA ASN A 87 8.81 -12.04 5.48
C ASN A 87 8.81 -11.76 3.98
N SER A 88 8.12 -10.70 3.54
CA SER A 88 8.07 -10.26 2.13
C SER A 88 9.02 -9.11 1.82
N GLN A 89 10.07 -8.92 2.62
CA GLN A 89 10.98 -7.79 2.50
C GLN A 89 11.63 -7.72 1.12
N ASP A 90 12.07 -8.83 0.57
CA ASP A 90 12.74 -8.89 -0.74
C ASP A 90 11.84 -8.43 -1.88
N GLU A 91 10.55 -8.75 -1.81
CA GLU A 91 9.57 -8.32 -2.81
C GLU A 91 9.27 -6.82 -2.71
N ILE A 92 9.16 -6.32 -1.49
CA ILE A 92 8.96 -4.89 -1.23
C ILE A 92 10.19 -4.10 -1.70
N GLU A 93 11.40 -4.58 -1.41
CA GLU A 93 12.66 -3.92 -1.81
C GLU A 93 12.84 -3.83 -3.32
N LYS A 94 12.39 -4.84 -4.08
CA LYS A 94 12.43 -4.82 -5.54
C LYS A 94 11.55 -3.71 -6.12
N ILE A 95 10.42 -3.44 -5.48
CA ILE A 95 9.49 -2.39 -5.91
C ILE A 95 10.00 -1.00 -5.50
N LEU A 96 10.67 -0.91 -4.35
CA LEU A 96 11.35 0.31 -3.90
C LEU A 96 12.74 0.41 -4.55
N ASP A 97 12.78 0.49 -5.87
CA ASP A 97 14.00 0.58 -6.67
C ASP A 97 14.74 1.92 -6.48
N ASN A 98 15.92 2.03 -7.10
CA ASN A 98 16.78 3.22 -7.00
C ASN A 98 16.20 4.46 -7.70
N ASP A 99 15.24 4.26 -8.61
CA ASP A 99 14.61 5.36 -9.36
C ASP A 99 13.43 5.96 -8.60
N THR A 100 12.94 5.27 -7.59
CA THR A 100 11.88 5.78 -6.71
C THR A 100 12.41 6.95 -5.86
N LYS A 101 11.81 8.13 -6.03
CA LYS A 101 12.17 9.34 -5.27
C LYS A 101 11.14 9.69 -4.21
N MET A 102 9.88 9.33 -4.45
CA MET A 102 8.77 9.64 -3.56
C MET A 102 7.81 8.46 -3.44
N LEU A 103 7.43 8.15 -2.21
CA LEU A 103 6.52 7.08 -1.87
C LEU A 103 5.34 7.60 -1.05
N PHE A 104 4.13 7.40 -1.55
CA PHE A 104 2.91 7.56 -0.78
C PHE A 104 2.47 6.20 -0.25
N ILE A 105 2.31 6.08 1.06
CA ILE A 105 1.76 4.88 1.71
C ILE A 105 0.35 5.19 2.19
N THR A 106 -0.64 4.49 1.66
CA THR A 106 -2.01 4.60 2.18
C THR A 106 -2.43 3.34 2.89
N ALA A 107 -2.99 3.50 4.11
CA ALA A 107 -3.41 2.39 4.94
C ALA A 107 -4.61 2.76 5.82
N GLY A 108 -5.48 1.79 6.07
CA GLY A 108 -6.50 1.88 7.12
C GLY A 108 -5.93 1.41 8.44
N MET A 109 -5.89 2.29 9.44
CA MET A 109 -5.40 1.97 10.77
C MET A 109 -6.49 1.34 11.64
N GLY A 110 -6.09 0.45 12.54
CA GLY A 110 -6.97 -0.28 13.45
C GLY A 110 -7.20 -1.75 13.08
N GLY A 111 -6.89 -2.14 11.84
CA GLY A 111 -6.86 -3.54 11.40
C GLY A 111 -5.49 -4.20 11.62
N GLY A 112 -5.30 -5.40 11.10
CA GLY A 112 -4.03 -6.13 11.22
C GLY A 112 -2.99 -5.66 10.21
N THR A 113 -3.28 -5.84 8.91
CA THR A 113 -2.30 -5.62 7.83
C THR A 113 -1.89 -4.15 7.72
N GLY A 114 -2.85 -3.22 7.58
CA GLY A 114 -2.53 -1.80 7.42
C GLY A 114 -1.74 -1.24 8.59
N THR A 115 -2.16 -1.56 9.82
CA THR A 115 -1.53 -1.08 11.06
C THR A 115 -0.12 -1.64 11.26
N GLY A 116 0.08 -2.92 10.94
CA GLY A 116 1.35 -3.61 11.17
C GLY A 116 2.35 -3.48 10.03
N ALA A 117 1.90 -3.60 8.77
CA ALA A 117 2.79 -3.62 7.61
C ALA A 117 3.21 -2.24 7.11
N ALA A 118 2.34 -1.22 7.19
CA ALA A 118 2.68 0.12 6.70
C ALA A 118 3.93 0.73 7.35
N PRO A 119 4.13 0.64 8.69
CA PRO A 119 5.37 1.12 9.32
C PRO A 119 6.62 0.39 8.83
N VAL A 120 6.53 -0.90 8.53
CA VAL A 120 7.66 -1.69 8.01
C VAL A 120 8.06 -1.19 6.63
N ILE A 121 7.10 -1.00 5.75
CA ILE A 121 7.33 -0.49 4.39
C ILE A 121 7.93 0.93 4.45
N ALA A 122 7.40 1.79 5.32
CA ALA A 122 7.94 3.13 5.53
C ALA A 122 9.40 3.10 6.03
N ALA A 123 9.74 2.21 6.95
CA ALA A 123 11.10 2.03 7.44
C ALA A 123 12.06 1.60 6.33
N MET A 124 11.63 0.71 5.44
CA MET A 124 12.41 0.26 4.29
C MET A 124 12.65 1.40 3.29
N ALA A 125 11.60 2.16 2.97
CA ALA A 125 11.71 3.34 2.11
C ALA A 125 12.66 4.41 2.68
N LYS A 126 12.56 4.66 3.99
CA LYS A 126 13.46 5.59 4.70
C LYS A 126 14.92 5.15 4.62
N LYS A 127 15.21 3.85 4.80
CA LYS A 127 16.58 3.31 4.67
C LYS A 127 17.17 3.53 3.26
N LYS A 128 16.32 3.53 2.23
CA LYS A 128 16.70 3.80 0.85
C LYS A 128 16.75 5.30 0.51
N GLY A 129 16.49 6.19 1.45
CA GLY A 129 16.47 7.64 1.24
C GLY A 129 15.29 8.14 0.41
N ILE A 130 14.20 7.37 0.32
CA ILE A 130 13.00 7.73 -0.42
C ILE A 130 12.15 8.68 0.44
N LEU A 131 11.72 9.80 -0.14
CA LEU A 131 10.77 10.71 0.51
C LEU A 131 9.43 9.99 0.72
N THR A 132 9.07 9.74 1.98
CA THR A 132 7.89 8.94 2.33
C THR A 132 6.80 9.77 2.98
N VAL A 133 5.58 9.66 2.47
CA VAL A 133 4.38 10.33 2.97
C VAL A 133 3.32 9.29 3.30
N GLY A 134 2.86 9.27 4.54
CA GLY A 134 1.76 8.40 4.99
C GLY A 134 0.40 9.10 4.85
N VAL A 135 -0.55 8.42 4.23
CA VAL A 135 -1.95 8.83 4.15
C VAL A 135 -2.80 7.76 4.80
N VAL A 136 -3.29 8.01 6.01
CA VAL A 136 -3.96 6.98 6.81
C VAL A 136 -5.39 7.36 7.16
N THR A 137 -6.26 6.36 7.19
CA THR A 137 -7.61 6.50 7.76
C THR A 137 -7.61 6.03 9.21
N ILE A 138 -8.31 6.78 10.06
CA ILE A 138 -8.42 6.49 11.49
C ILE A 138 -9.84 6.01 11.77
N PRO A 139 -10.02 4.91 12.53
CA PRO A 139 -11.34 4.40 12.87
C PRO A 139 -12.15 5.41 13.69
N PHE A 140 -13.47 5.31 13.61
CA PHE A 140 -14.35 6.09 14.46
C PHE A 140 -14.37 5.56 15.90
N ARG A 141 -14.71 6.42 16.85
CA ARG A 141 -14.81 6.05 18.25
C ARG A 141 -15.82 4.93 18.52
N ASN A 142 -16.86 4.82 17.71
CA ASN A 142 -17.89 3.77 17.81
C ASN A 142 -17.42 2.38 17.33
N GLN A 143 -16.24 2.27 16.71
CA GLN A 143 -15.65 1.00 16.27
C GLN A 143 -14.94 0.23 17.41
N GLY A 144 -14.91 0.79 18.59
CA GLY A 144 -14.35 0.19 19.79
C GLY A 144 -12.99 0.72 20.19
N ASN A 145 -12.74 0.68 21.51
CA ASN A 145 -11.49 1.23 22.08
C ASN A 145 -10.25 0.43 21.67
N GLU A 146 -10.37 -0.87 21.48
CA GLU A 146 -9.26 -1.73 21.04
C GLU A 146 -8.78 -1.37 19.65
N THR A 147 -9.70 -1.19 18.71
CA THR A 147 -9.41 -0.78 17.33
C THR A 147 -8.74 0.60 17.30
N MET A 148 -9.23 1.52 18.13
CA MET A 148 -8.67 2.86 18.26
C MET A 148 -7.25 2.83 18.85
N SER A 149 -7.00 2.01 19.89
CA SER A 149 -5.66 1.86 20.48
C SER A 149 -4.67 1.32 19.45
N LYS A 150 -5.04 0.24 18.74
CA LYS A 150 -4.22 -0.31 17.65
C LYS A 150 -3.89 0.74 16.59
N ALA A 151 -4.87 1.56 16.22
CA ALA A 151 -4.68 2.62 15.23
C ALA A 151 -3.67 3.66 15.71
N ILE A 152 -3.77 4.11 16.95
CA ILE A 152 -2.84 5.09 17.53
C ILE A 152 -1.41 4.52 17.58
N ASP A 153 -1.26 3.28 18.03
CA ASP A 153 0.05 2.62 18.10
C ASP A 153 0.68 2.48 16.69
N GLY A 154 -0.12 2.09 15.69
CA GLY A 154 0.34 2.00 14.30
C GLY A 154 0.73 3.35 13.71
N ILE A 155 -0.01 4.42 14.02
CA ILE A 155 0.33 5.78 13.60
C ILE A 155 1.65 6.23 14.23
N ASN A 156 1.83 6.02 15.52
CA ASN A 156 3.06 6.38 16.23
C ASN A 156 4.29 5.65 15.65
N GLU A 157 4.14 4.37 15.27
CA GLU A 157 5.21 3.63 14.59
C GLU A 157 5.47 4.17 13.18
N LEU A 158 4.42 4.50 12.44
CA LEU A 158 4.55 5.05 11.09
C LEU A 158 5.25 6.40 11.09
N GLU A 159 4.89 7.31 12.02
CA GLU A 159 5.49 8.64 12.18
C GLU A 159 7.01 8.63 12.34
N LYS A 160 7.56 7.62 12.98
CA LYS A 160 9.02 7.49 13.15
C LYS A 160 9.77 7.33 11.82
N ASN A 161 9.07 6.93 10.77
CA ASN A 161 9.63 6.57 9.47
C ASN A 161 9.16 7.47 8.32
N GLU A 162 8.28 8.42 8.57
CA GLU A 162 7.78 9.37 7.59
C GLU A 162 8.48 10.72 7.68
N ILE A 163 8.53 11.44 6.54
CA ILE A 163 8.96 12.84 6.48
C ILE A 163 7.74 13.76 6.48
N GLY A 164 6.61 13.27 5.95
CA GLY A 164 5.33 13.97 5.91
C GLY A 164 4.17 13.04 6.22
N ARG A 165 3.08 13.58 6.75
CA ARG A 165 1.86 12.82 7.02
C ARG A 165 0.61 13.56 6.58
N ALA A 166 -0.36 12.79 6.10
CA ALA A 166 -1.74 13.23 5.98
C ALA A 166 -2.64 12.20 6.67
N SER A 167 -3.46 12.65 7.61
CA SER A 167 -4.46 11.81 8.24
C SER A 167 -5.85 12.21 7.79
N CYS A 168 -6.64 11.24 7.34
CA CYS A 168 -8.04 11.44 7.01
C CYS A 168 -8.90 10.67 8.00
N ARG A 169 -9.85 11.37 8.61
CA ARG A 169 -10.91 10.73 9.38
C ARG A 169 -12.04 10.41 8.40
N GLU A 170 -12.33 9.15 8.25
CA GLU A 170 -13.44 8.70 7.42
C GLU A 170 -14.74 9.35 7.93
N ARG A 171 -15.41 10.11 7.06
CA ARG A 171 -16.75 10.62 7.35
C ARG A 171 -17.74 9.73 6.62
N VAL A 172 -18.58 9.11 7.36
CA VAL A 172 -19.77 8.45 6.82
C VAL A 172 -20.88 9.48 6.66
#